data_0dcc7d954dc1278b98da9fe27ff0fa77
#
_entry.id   0dcc7d954dc1278b98da9fe27ff0fa77
#
_cell.length_a   1.000
_cell.length_b   1.000
_cell.length_c   1.000
_cell.angle_alpha   90.00
_cell.angle_beta   90.00
_cell.angle_gamma   90.00
#
_symmetry.space_group_name_H-M   'P 1'
#
loop_
_entity.id
_entity.type
_entity.pdbx_description
1 polymer ?
#
loop_
_entity_poly.entity_id
_entity_poly.type
_entity_poly.pdbx_seq_one_letter_code
_entity_poly.pdbx_strand_id
1 'polypeptide(L)'
;MTALNKRISLAPAALLAILASGSGACLAQRIDPEIARHIAAIKAIDNHAHPVLAPPLDASDRDFDALPVSSLEPQTDPLAFRPDFPLLGAAWKALYGFRTPPPLDAPALAQLNEARKKVAAQQGERFPAWVLEQAGIGTMLANRVAMGKGIEPPQFRWVPYADALLFPLDNADLAAQSPDRKEFFALESIVRSRFLKEAALSAPPATFDQYLKQLVTPTLERHKSAGAVAEKFEVAYLRSFDFTDPPRAEVEQIYARWAAGGRPDPASYKLVQDFLFRYIAMECGRLGMAVHLHTFGGFGGYYSINGGNPLLLEPLFNDPRLRKTNFVLLHGGWPFVREMGALLQKPTVYADISSQSLTMTPHTLAQWLREWLEIVPEKVLFGTDAYPFSDELGWPEAAWIASRGARQALGIALTGMLEDGEIDRARAYELARMVLRGNAQSLYKF
;
A
#
# COMPACT_ATOMS: atom_id res chain seq x y z
N MET A 1 -57.94 68.22 -25.11
CA MET A 1 -57.92 68.68 -23.70
C MET A 1 -56.68 68.04 -23.06
N THR A 2 -55.70 68.77 -23.12
CA THR A 2 -54.50 69.08 -22.35
C THR A 2 -54.05 68.02 -21.31
N ALA A 3 -53.01 67.28 -21.68
CA ALA A 3 -52.21 66.48 -20.79
C ALA A 3 -50.96 67.23 -20.33
N LEU A 4 -50.78 67.32 -19.03
CA LEU A 4 -49.66 68.01 -18.36
C LEU A 4 -48.50 67.08 -18.15
N ASN A 5 -47.41 67.26 -18.92
CA ASN A 5 -46.12 66.57 -18.73
C ASN A 5 -45.41 67.17 -17.54
N LYS A 6 -45.21 66.38 -16.49
CA LYS A 6 -44.22 66.64 -15.42
C LYS A 6 -42.94 65.83 -15.69
N ARG A 7 -41.91 66.50 -16.10
CA ARG A 7 -40.52 65.95 -16.12
C ARG A 7 -40.01 65.86 -14.72
N ILE A 8 -39.67 64.64 -14.28
CA ILE A 8 -38.92 64.41 -13.06
C ILE A 8 -37.44 64.25 -13.49
N SER A 9 -36.61 65.20 -13.03
CA SER A 9 -35.16 65.15 -13.18
C SER A 9 -34.60 64.20 -12.20
N LEU A 10 -33.99 63.10 -12.67
CA LEU A 10 -33.19 62.19 -11.88
C LEU A 10 -31.72 62.56 -12.04
N ALA A 11 -31.09 63.02 -10.96
CA ALA A 11 -29.66 63.17 -10.87
C ALA A 11 -28.94 61.79 -10.88
N PRO A 12 -27.80 61.64 -11.55
CA PRO A 12 -27.10 60.37 -11.54
C PRO A 12 -26.37 60.20 -10.18
N ALA A 13 -26.83 59.17 -9.41
CA ALA A 13 -26.06 58.66 -8.28
C ALA A 13 -24.83 57.94 -8.86
N ALA A 14 -23.66 58.47 -8.60
CA ALA A 14 -22.38 57.82 -8.89
C ALA A 14 -22.26 56.53 -8.03
N LEU A 15 -22.48 55.37 -8.62
CA LEU A 15 -22.19 54.09 -8.01
C LEU A 15 -20.68 53.88 -8.10
N LEU A 16 -19.97 54.13 -6.99
CA LEU A 16 -18.55 53.79 -6.84
C LEU A 16 -18.43 52.27 -6.80
N ALA A 17 -18.18 51.63 -7.94
CA ALA A 17 -17.81 50.22 -8.02
C ALA A 17 -16.37 50.10 -7.43
N ILE A 18 -16.27 49.66 -6.18
CA ILE A 18 -15.04 49.15 -5.62
C ILE A 18 -14.78 47.81 -6.33
N LEU A 19 -14.01 47.87 -7.42
CA LEU A 19 -13.32 46.73 -7.97
C LEU A 19 -12.26 46.34 -6.96
N ALA A 20 -12.63 45.47 -6.00
CA ALA A 20 -11.67 44.68 -5.27
C ALA A 20 -11.02 43.76 -6.32
N SER A 21 -9.88 44.22 -6.86
CA SER A 21 -8.93 43.37 -7.58
C SER A 21 -8.35 42.36 -6.59
N GLY A 22 -9.16 41.39 -6.23
CA GLY A 22 -8.71 40.16 -5.64
C GLY A 22 -7.92 39.44 -6.72
N SER A 23 -6.62 39.74 -6.83
CA SER A 23 -5.65 38.81 -7.37
C SER A 23 -5.81 37.54 -6.54
N GLY A 24 -6.61 36.60 -7.04
CA GLY A 24 -6.59 35.24 -6.59
C GLY A 24 -5.19 34.68 -6.88
N ALA A 25 -4.22 35.10 -6.09
CA ALA A 25 -3.01 34.31 -5.92
C ALA A 25 -3.54 32.96 -5.46
N CYS A 26 -3.45 31.97 -6.34
CA CYS A 26 -3.53 30.58 -5.95
C CYS A 26 -2.55 30.42 -4.80
N LEU A 27 -3.03 30.52 -3.57
CA LEU A 27 -2.24 30.30 -2.37
C LEU A 27 -1.89 28.82 -2.44
N ALA A 28 -0.75 28.50 -3.07
CA ALA A 28 -0.09 27.24 -2.81
C ALA A 28 -0.06 27.13 -1.28
N GLN A 29 -0.81 26.20 -0.72
CA GLN A 29 -0.92 26.01 0.72
C GLN A 29 0.49 25.91 1.28
N ARG A 30 0.94 26.95 1.97
CA ARG A 30 2.29 27.04 2.50
C ARG A 30 2.37 26.10 3.71
N ILE A 31 3.35 25.22 3.68
CA ILE A 31 3.67 24.44 4.88
C ILE A 31 4.41 25.38 5.85
N ASP A 32 3.99 25.39 7.12
CA ASP A 32 4.70 26.08 8.18
C ASP A 32 6.17 25.61 8.22
N PRO A 33 7.16 26.56 8.17
CA PRO A 33 8.57 26.17 8.05
C PRO A 33 9.11 25.34 9.22
N GLU A 34 8.54 25.48 10.43
CA GLU A 34 8.96 24.72 11.60
C GLU A 34 8.38 23.29 11.54
N ILE A 35 7.12 23.16 11.13
CA ILE A 35 6.50 21.84 10.86
C ILE A 35 7.29 21.12 9.76
N ALA A 36 7.62 21.80 8.67
CA ALA A 36 8.40 21.22 7.57
C ALA A 36 9.77 20.71 8.05
N ARG A 37 10.50 21.51 8.84
CA ARG A 37 11.79 21.11 9.41
C ARG A 37 11.67 19.92 10.35
N HIS A 38 10.62 19.91 11.20
CA HIS A 38 10.38 18.81 12.12
C HIS A 38 10.09 17.51 11.37
N ILE A 39 9.19 17.53 10.37
CA ILE A 39 8.87 16.40 9.51
C ILE A 39 10.11 15.87 8.78
N ALA A 40 10.94 16.75 8.24
CA ALA A 40 12.16 16.40 7.51
C ALA A 40 13.19 15.66 8.39
N ALA A 41 13.24 15.97 9.67
CA ALA A 41 14.18 15.35 10.62
C ALA A 41 13.79 13.92 11.05
N ILE A 42 12.53 13.52 10.86
CA ILE A 42 12.05 12.20 11.29
C ILE A 42 12.54 11.13 10.32
N LYS A 43 13.28 10.14 10.81
CA LYS A 43 13.59 8.91 10.07
C LYS A 43 12.36 8.00 10.12
N ALA A 44 11.62 7.94 9.02
CA ALA A 44 10.34 7.23 8.94
C ALA A 44 10.50 5.71 9.05
N ILE A 45 9.41 5.04 9.41
CA ILE A 45 9.21 3.61 9.19
C ILE A 45 8.25 3.48 8.02
N ASP A 46 8.71 2.90 6.94
CA ASP A 46 7.92 2.60 5.75
C ASP A 46 7.18 1.28 5.96
N ASN A 47 5.87 1.36 6.06
CA ASN A 47 5.02 0.23 6.41
C ASN A 47 4.85 -0.78 5.28
N HIS A 48 5.08 -0.38 4.02
CA HIS A 48 4.85 -1.24 2.86
C HIS A 48 5.64 -0.78 1.64
N ALA A 49 6.49 -1.66 1.13
CA ALA A 49 7.23 -1.48 -0.11
C ALA A 49 7.78 -2.82 -0.64
N HIS A 50 8.20 -2.83 -1.91
CA HIS A 50 8.73 -3.98 -2.65
C HIS A 50 10.19 -3.74 -3.08
N PRO A 51 11.14 -3.70 -2.14
CA PRO A 51 12.54 -3.45 -2.48
C PRO A 51 13.15 -4.62 -3.25
N VAL A 52 14.00 -4.31 -4.23
CA VAL A 52 14.74 -5.28 -5.05
C VAL A 52 16.19 -5.35 -4.57
N LEU A 53 16.83 -6.49 -4.73
CA LEU A 53 18.24 -6.67 -4.39
C LEU A 53 19.14 -5.67 -5.14
N ALA A 54 20.32 -5.41 -4.59
CA ALA A 54 21.29 -4.56 -5.26
C ALA A 54 21.80 -5.20 -6.57
N PRO A 55 22.04 -4.41 -7.65
CA PRO A 55 22.70 -4.91 -8.83
C PRO A 55 24.09 -5.52 -8.51
N PRO A 56 24.51 -6.61 -9.17
CA PRO A 56 23.82 -7.29 -10.28
C PRO A 56 22.81 -8.37 -9.86
N LEU A 57 22.51 -8.53 -8.56
CA LEU A 57 21.62 -9.57 -8.04
C LEU A 57 20.15 -9.31 -8.38
N ASP A 58 19.79 -8.05 -8.63
CA ASP A 58 18.44 -7.61 -9.04
C ASP A 58 17.89 -8.36 -10.25
N ALA A 59 18.72 -8.57 -11.26
CA ALA A 59 18.33 -9.27 -12.49
C ALA A 59 17.95 -10.75 -12.27
N SER A 60 18.42 -11.36 -11.20
CA SER A 60 18.13 -12.74 -10.81
C SER A 60 17.21 -12.85 -9.60
N ASP A 61 16.72 -11.72 -9.08
CA ASP A 61 15.85 -11.66 -7.91
C ASP A 61 14.45 -12.21 -8.26
N ARG A 62 14.23 -13.49 -7.96
CA ARG A 62 12.95 -14.17 -8.21
C ARG A 62 12.03 -14.17 -7.00
N ASP A 63 12.55 -13.73 -5.85
CA ASP A 63 11.86 -13.72 -4.59
C ASP A 63 11.44 -12.29 -4.18
N PHE A 64 11.56 -11.30 -5.07
CA PHE A 64 11.22 -9.92 -4.72
C PHE A 64 9.72 -9.70 -4.58
N ASP A 65 8.91 -10.40 -5.38
CA ASP A 65 7.47 -10.19 -5.40
C ASP A 65 6.68 -11.41 -5.83
N ALA A 66 5.40 -11.47 -5.44
CA ALA A 66 4.40 -12.41 -5.92
C ALA A 66 3.36 -11.77 -6.87
N LEU A 67 3.55 -10.49 -7.27
CA LEU A 67 2.64 -9.78 -8.19
C LEU A 67 3.09 -9.94 -9.65
N PRO A 68 2.22 -10.40 -10.57
CA PRO A 68 2.56 -10.55 -11.99
C PRO A 68 2.39 -9.25 -12.80
N VAL A 69 2.79 -8.10 -12.26
CA VAL A 69 2.46 -6.77 -12.81
C VAL A 69 2.85 -6.61 -14.29
N SER A 70 3.98 -7.20 -14.70
CA SER A 70 4.49 -7.08 -16.08
C SER A 70 3.71 -7.86 -17.13
N SER A 71 2.85 -8.81 -16.71
CA SER A 71 2.06 -9.68 -17.61
C SER A 71 0.55 -9.45 -17.51
N LEU A 72 0.10 -8.51 -16.64
CA LEU A 72 -1.31 -8.15 -16.53
C LEU A 72 -1.82 -7.39 -17.76
N GLU A 73 -3.11 -7.49 -18.02
CA GLU A 73 -3.76 -6.69 -19.05
C GLU A 73 -3.58 -5.19 -18.77
N PRO A 74 -3.29 -4.37 -19.81
CA PRO A 74 -3.00 -2.96 -19.59
C PRO A 74 -4.21 -2.20 -19.07
N GLN A 75 -3.92 -1.23 -18.21
CA GLN A 75 -4.87 -0.24 -17.70
C GLN A 75 -4.41 1.18 -18.04
N THR A 76 -5.23 2.17 -17.78
CA THR A 76 -4.82 3.57 -17.88
C THR A 76 -3.98 3.95 -16.67
N ASP A 77 -2.73 4.34 -16.91
CA ASP A 77 -1.80 4.69 -15.85
C ASP A 77 -2.14 6.00 -15.14
N PRO A 78 -2.02 6.05 -13.82
CA PRO A 78 -1.97 7.28 -13.06
C PRO A 78 -0.86 8.22 -13.57
N LEU A 79 -1.01 9.53 -13.35
CA LEU A 79 -0.03 10.52 -13.79
C LEU A 79 1.40 10.20 -13.33
N ALA A 80 1.55 9.70 -12.09
CA ALA A 80 2.84 9.37 -11.51
C ALA A 80 3.60 8.23 -12.20
N PHE A 81 2.91 7.39 -12.96
CA PHE A 81 3.52 6.26 -13.69
C PHE A 81 3.84 6.59 -15.15
N ARG A 82 3.48 7.79 -15.60
CA ARG A 82 3.71 8.21 -16.99
C ARG A 82 5.15 8.69 -17.19
N PRO A 83 5.75 8.41 -18.37
CA PRO A 83 7.14 8.78 -18.64
C PRO A 83 7.43 10.28 -18.57
N ASP A 84 6.41 11.14 -18.72
CA ASP A 84 6.51 12.60 -18.67
C ASP A 84 6.26 13.19 -17.26
N PHE A 85 6.15 12.35 -16.22
CA PHE A 85 5.89 12.82 -14.87
C PHE A 85 7.05 13.70 -14.33
N PRO A 86 6.78 14.97 -13.98
CA PRO A 86 7.86 15.94 -13.71
C PRO A 86 8.75 15.59 -12.51
N LEU A 87 8.24 14.84 -11.53
CA LEU A 87 9.01 14.48 -10.33
C LEU A 87 10.07 13.40 -10.61
N LEU A 88 9.99 12.67 -11.73
CA LEU A 88 11.03 11.73 -12.17
C LEU A 88 12.38 12.43 -12.31
N GLY A 89 12.43 13.57 -13.02
CA GLY A 89 13.67 14.34 -13.18
C GLY A 89 14.27 14.84 -11.85
N ALA A 90 13.40 15.17 -10.87
CA ALA A 90 13.84 15.55 -9.52
C ALA A 90 14.43 14.34 -8.76
N ALA A 91 13.84 13.17 -8.87
CA ALA A 91 14.32 11.93 -8.27
C ALA A 91 15.66 11.50 -8.91
N TRP A 92 15.76 11.47 -10.22
CA TRP A 92 17.02 11.11 -10.92
C TRP A 92 18.18 12.05 -10.57
N LYS A 93 17.88 13.35 -10.47
CA LYS A 93 18.89 14.33 -10.04
C LYS A 93 19.33 14.10 -8.59
N ALA A 94 18.40 13.83 -7.69
CA ALA A 94 18.69 13.61 -6.28
C ALA A 94 19.46 12.32 -6.03
N LEU A 95 19.05 11.23 -6.68
CA LEU A 95 19.61 9.89 -6.48
C LEU A 95 20.91 9.67 -7.27
N TYR A 96 20.96 10.12 -8.51
CA TYR A 96 22.05 9.75 -9.45
C TYR A 96 22.79 10.94 -10.05
N GLY A 97 22.41 12.18 -9.72
CA GLY A 97 22.99 13.39 -10.34
C GLY A 97 22.60 13.57 -11.82
N PHE A 98 21.68 12.76 -12.34
CA PHE A 98 21.19 12.84 -13.71
C PHE A 98 20.23 14.03 -13.89
N ARG A 99 20.39 14.82 -14.98
CA ARG A 99 19.72 16.13 -15.11
C ARG A 99 18.84 16.28 -16.34
N THR A 100 18.79 15.28 -17.23
CA THR A 100 17.90 15.34 -18.41
C THR A 100 16.45 15.29 -17.91
N PRO A 101 15.59 16.22 -18.36
CA PRO A 101 14.20 16.24 -17.95
C PRO A 101 13.40 15.09 -18.59
N PRO A 102 12.33 14.60 -17.94
CA PRO A 102 11.39 13.67 -18.56
C PRO A 102 10.55 14.38 -19.67
N PRO A 103 10.00 13.64 -20.68
CA PRO A 103 10.24 12.22 -20.92
C PRO A 103 11.61 11.97 -21.55
N LEU A 104 12.17 10.76 -21.34
CA LEU A 104 13.47 10.39 -21.90
C LEU A 104 13.29 9.72 -23.26
N ASP A 105 14.22 10.01 -24.18
CA ASP A 105 14.46 9.18 -25.37
C ASP A 105 15.38 7.98 -25.03
N ALA A 106 15.50 7.02 -25.94
CA ALA A 106 16.29 5.82 -25.70
C ALA A 106 17.78 6.11 -25.35
N PRO A 107 18.50 7.06 -25.99
CA PRO A 107 19.84 7.46 -25.59
C PRO A 107 19.91 8.04 -24.17
N ALA A 108 18.96 8.88 -23.77
CA ALA A 108 18.91 9.48 -22.45
C ALA A 108 18.58 8.43 -21.37
N LEU A 109 17.67 7.49 -21.65
CA LEU A 109 17.40 6.36 -20.77
C LEU A 109 18.63 5.47 -20.56
N ALA A 110 19.40 5.21 -21.63
CA ALA A 110 20.67 4.48 -21.51
C ALA A 110 21.67 5.22 -20.60
N GLN A 111 21.76 6.55 -20.70
CA GLN A 111 22.60 7.36 -19.81
C GLN A 111 22.12 7.34 -18.36
N LEU A 112 20.80 7.37 -18.11
CA LEU A 112 20.22 7.21 -16.76
C LEU A 112 20.61 5.86 -16.18
N ASN A 113 20.49 4.78 -16.96
CA ASN A 113 20.85 3.43 -16.53
C ASN A 113 22.35 3.31 -16.19
N GLU A 114 23.24 3.96 -16.95
CA GLU A 114 24.66 4.01 -16.59
C GLU A 114 24.91 4.82 -15.30
N ALA A 115 24.16 5.91 -15.04
CA ALA A 115 24.24 6.65 -13.78
C ALA A 115 23.76 5.79 -12.59
N ARG A 116 22.67 5.04 -12.75
CA ARG A 116 22.15 4.08 -11.76
C ARG A 116 23.19 3.01 -11.43
N LYS A 117 23.76 2.35 -12.48
CA LYS A 117 24.81 1.34 -12.32
C LYS A 117 26.03 1.87 -11.58
N LYS A 118 26.45 3.09 -11.89
CA LYS A 118 27.59 3.72 -11.21
C LYS A 118 27.33 3.90 -9.72
N VAL A 119 26.17 4.41 -9.35
CA VAL A 119 25.79 4.58 -7.93
C VAL A 119 25.66 3.23 -7.24
N ALA A 120 24.98 2.25 -7.87
CA ALA A 120 24.84 0.92 -7.32
C ALA A 120 26.21 0.25 -7.08
N ALA A 121 27.14 0.36 -8.03
CA ALA A 121 28.50 -0.16 -7.88
C ALA A 121 29.27 0.52 -6.73
N GLN A 122 29.07 1.82 -6.54
CA GLN A 122 29.69 2.57 -5.42
C GLN A 122 29.13 2.15 -4.05
N GLN A 123 27.85 1.83 -3.97
CA GLN A 123 27.20 1.40 -2.73
C GLN A 123 27.34 -0.10 -2.47
N GLY A 124 27.49 -0.91 -3.50
CA GLY A 124 27.56 -2.37 -3.41
C GLY A 124 26.32 -2.94 -2.70
N GLU A 125 26.52 -3.87 -1.80
CA GLU A 125 25.43 -4.50 -1.04
C GLU A 125 24.65 -3.52 -0.14
N ARG A 126 25.21 -2.35 0.15
CA ARG A 126 24.53 -1.30 0.90
C ARG A 126 23.53 -0.50 0.05
N PHE A 127 23.43 -0.76 -1.26
CA PHE A 127 22.57 0.01 -2.14
C PHE A 127 21.11 0.12 -1.64
N PRO A 128 20.42 -0.97 -1.20
CA PRO A 128 19.08 -0.85 -0.67
C PRO A 128 19.01 0.05 0.59
N ALA A 129 19.94 -0.09 1.52
CA ALA A 129 20.00 0.76 2.72
C ALA A 129 20.29 2.23 2.37
N TRP A 130 21.16 2.48 1.38
CA TRP A 130 21.42 3.82 0.86
C TRP A 130 20.16 4.46 0.27
N VAL A 131 19.32 3.70 -0.45
CA VAL A 131 18.03 4.20 -0.95
C VAL A 131 17.14 4.68 0.20
N LEU A 132 17.05 3.93 1.31
CA LEU A 132 16.31 4.35 2.49
C LEU A 132 16.85 5.67 3.06
N GLU A 133 18.19 5.81 3.12
CA GLU A 133 18.84 7.05 3.59
C GLU A 133 18.44 8.26 2.75
N GLN A 134 18.44 8.11 1.39
CA GLN A 134 18.04 9.16 0.45
C GLN A 134 16.55 9.53 0.57
N ALA A 135 15.68 8.55 0.86
CA ALA A 135 14.26 8.74 1.07
C ALA A 135 13.91 9.23 2.50
N GLY A 136 14.89 9.34 3.42
CA GLY A 136 14.64 9.70 4.82
C GLY A 136 13.91 8.60 5.61
N ILE A 137 14.06 7.34 5.20
CA ILE A 137 13.48 6.16 5.82
C ILE A 137 14.54 5.50 6.71
N GLY A 138 14.19 5.09 7.90
CA GLY A 138 15.09 4.38 8.82
C GLY A 138 14.87 2.87 8.83
N THR A 139 13.63 2.45 8.57
CA THR A 139 13.24 1.03 8.48
C THR A 139 12.14 0.90 7.44
N MET A 140 12.18 -0.15 6.65
CA MET A 140 11.18 -0.50 5.63
C MET A 140 10.66 -1.92 5.87
N LEU A 141 9.35 -2.07 5.86
CA LEU A 141 8.72 -3.38 5.83
C LEU A 141 8.74 -3.88 4.38
N ALA A 142 9.63 -4.84 4.13
CA ALA A 142 9.85 -5.40 2.81
C ALA A 142 8.84 -6.51 2.53
N ASN A 143 7.89 -6.22 1.66
CA ASN A 143 6.94 -7.21 1.16
C ASN A 143 7.64 -8.01 0.04
N ARG A 144 8.04 -9.22 0.34
CA ARG A 144 8.82 -10.10 -0.53
C ARG A 144 8.46 -11.57 -0.29
N VAL A 145 8.61 -12.39 -1.32
CA VAL A 145 8.50 -13.86 -1.17
C VAL A 145 9.57 -14.38 -0.21
N ALA A 146 10.80 -13.88 -0.32
CA ALA A 146 11.85 -14.10 0.65
C ALA A 146 12.80 -12.91 0.75
N MET A 147 13.43 -12.75 1.91
CA MET A 147 14.49 -11.77 2.12
C MET A 147 15.76 -12.17 1.34
N GLY A 148 16.64 -11.22 1.11
CA GLY A 148 17.86 -11.43 0.37
C GLY A 148 18.97 -10.51 0.82
N LYS A 149 20.17 -10.72 0.25
CA LYS A 149 21.38 -10.02 0.64
C LYS A 149 21.26 -8.51 0.46
N GLY A 150 21.56 -7.76 1.52
CA GLY A 150 21.40 -6.30 1.56
C GLY A 150 19.99 -5.81 1.89
N ILE A 151 19.02 -6.72 1.99
CA ILE A 151 17.66 -6.45 2.46
C ILE A 151 17.44 -7.25 3.76
N GLU A 152 18.04 -6.78 4.85
CA GLU A 152 18.13 -7.49 6.11
C GLU A 152 17.90 -6.55 7.31
N PRO A 153 17.52 -7.09 8.49
CA PRO A 153 17.47 -6.30 9.71
C PRO A 153 18.80 -5.60 10.04
N PRO A 154 18.76 -4.42 10.68
CA PRO A 154 17.58 -3.75 11.23
C PRO A 154 16.84 -2.84 10.23
N GLN A 155 17.41 -2.55 9.04
CA GLN A 155 16.83 -1.61 8.09
C GLN A 155 15.59 -2.17 7.39
N PHE A 156 15.54 -3.47 7.19
CA PHE A 156 14.41 -4.14 6.55
C PHE A 156 13.75 -5.14 7.49
N ARG A 157 12.42 -5.22 7.44
CA ARG A 157 11.61 -6.20 8.16
C ARG A 157 10.77 -6.97 7.18
N TRP A 158 10.69 -8.26 7.34
CA TRP A 158 10.03 -9.12 6.37
C TRP A 158 8.52 -9.15 6.52
N VAL A 159 7.82 -9.08 5.38
CA VAL A 159 6.38 -9.29 5.25
C VAL A 159 6.17 -10.27 4.10
N PRO A 160 6.07 -11.58 4.35
CA PRO A 160 5.80 -12.60 3.33
C PRO A 160 4.37 -12.57 2.81
N TYR A 161 4.16 -13.19 1.66
CA TYR A 161 2.84 -13.41 1.06
C TYR A 161 2.19 -14.68 1.60
N ALA A 162 0.89 -14.62 1.89
CA ALA A 162 0.14 -15.74 2.46
C ALA A 162 -1.03 -16.23 1.58
N ASP A 163 -1.30 -15.57 0.45
CA ASP A 163 -2.45 -15.87 -0.42
C ASP A 163 -2.50 -17.33 -0.88
N ALA A 164 -1.35 -17.91 -1.21
CA ALA A 164 -1.24 -19.31 -1.65
C ALA A 164 -1.82 -20.32 -0.65
N LEU A 165 -1.89 -19.97 0.63
CA LEU A 165 -2.51 -20.80 1.67
C LEU A 165 -4.06 -20.78 1.62
N LEU A 166 -4.67 -19.78 0.97
CA LEU A 166 -6.13 -19.67 0.83
C LEU A 166 -6.68 -20.58 -0.28
N PHE A 167 -5.84 -21.03 -1.20
CA PHE A 167 -6.25 -21.69 -2.42
C PHE A 167 -5.70 -23.12 -2.54
N PRO A 168 -6.08 -24.03 -1.60
CA PRO A 168 -5.50 -25.38 -1.54
C PRO A 168 -5.95 -26.34 -2.66
N LEU A 169 -7.12 -26.11 -3.26
CA LEU A 169 -7.74 -26.99 -4.24
C LEU A 169 -7.39 -26.58 -5.69
N ASP A 170 -8.06 -27.18 -6.68
CA ASP A 170 -7.91 -26.80 -8.08
C ASP A 170 -8.43 -25.36 -8.30
N ASN A 171 -7.61 -24.51 -8.89
CA ASN A 171 -7.90 -23.08 -9.13
C ASN A 171 -8.21 -22.78 -10.59
N ALA A 172 -8.36 -23.78 -11.47
CA ALA A 172 -8.50 -23.56 -12.91
C ALA A 172 -9.73 -22.70 -13.26
N ASP A 173 -10.86 -22.90 -12.57
CA ASP A 173 -12.08 -22.12 -12.81
C ASP A 173 -11.96 -20.68 -12.25
N LEU A 174 -11.20 -20.47 -11.17
CA LEU A 174 -10.91 -19.15 -10.67
C LEU A 174 -9.94 -18.39 -11.59
N ALA A 175 -8.91 -19.06 -12.06
CA ALA A 175 -7.94 -18.52 -13.01
C ALA A 175 -8.58 -18.15 -14.36
N ALA A 176 -9.58 -18.91 -14.81
CA ALA A 176 -10.29 -18.67 -16.08
C ALA A 176 -11.22 -17.46 -16.05
N GLN A 177 -11.46 -16.82 -14.89
CA GLN A 177 -12.39 -15.68 -14.78
C GLN A 177 -11.88 -14.39 -15.44
N SER A 178 -10.56 -14.22 -15.56
CA SER A 178 -9.96 -13.11 -16.31
C SER A 178 -8.51 -13.43 -16.70
N PRO A 179 -7.95 -12.75 -17.72
CA PRO A 179 -6.53 -12.86 -18.06
C PRO A 179 -5.63 -12.58 -16.85
N ASP A 180 -5.91 -11.53 -16.10
CA ASP A 180 -5.13 -11.15 -14.91
C ASP A 180 -5.12 -12.25 -13.85
N ARG A 181 -6.29 -12.86 -13.55
CA ARG A 181 -6.36 -13.96 -12.57
C ARG A 181 -5.57 -15.18 -13.00
N LYS A 182 -5.48 -15.45 -14.28
CA LYS A 182 -4.64 -16.53 -14.81
C LYS A 182 -3.17 -16.34 -14.42
N GLU A 183 -2.66 -15.11 -14.55
CA GLU A 183 -1.29 -14.78 -14.18
C GLU A 183 -1.08 -14.84 -12.65
N PHE A 184 -2.01 -14.30 -11.87
CA PHE A 184 -1.95 -14.40 -10.40
C PHE A 184 -1.95 -15.84 -9.92
N PHE A 185 -2.87 -16.70 -10.38
CA PHE A 185 -2.92 -18.09 -9.93
C PHE A 185 -1.71 -18.91 -10.41
N ALA A 186 -1.04 -18.51 -11.49
CA ALA A 186 0.24 -19.10 -11.89
C ALA A 186 1.33 -18.85 -10.83
N LEU A 187 1.47 -17.61 -10.35
CA LEU A 187 2.41 -17.26 -9.27
C LEU A 187 2.01 -17.89 -7.93
N GLU A 188 0.74 -17.85 -7.55
CA GLU A 188 0.24 -18.51 -6.35
C GLU A 188 0.57 -20.02 -6.32
N SER A 189 0.55 -20.66 -7.47
CA SER A 189 0.94 -22.07 -7.61
C SER A 189 2.44 -22.27 -7.34
N ILE A 190 3.30 -21.32 -7.74
CA ILE A 190 4.74 -21.36 -7.44
C ILE A 190 4.97 -21.17 -5.94
N VAL A 191 4.33 -20.18 -5.32
CA VAL A 191 4.45 -19.90 -3.89
C VAL A 191 3.93 -21.08 -3.07
N ARG A 192 2.78 -21.66 -3.44
CA ARG A 192 2.24 -22.88 -2.79
C ARG A 192 3.20 -24.06 -2.89
N SER A 193 3.81 -24.28 -4.06
CA SER A 193 4.79 -25.36 -4.27
C SER A 193 6.01 -25.17 -3.37
N ARG A 194 6.45 -23.92 -3.17
CA ARG A 194 7.50 -23.59 -2.21
C ARG A 194 7.09 -23.95 -0.78
N PHE A 195 5.91 -23.57 -0.33
CA PHE A 195 5.41 -23.88 1.01
C PHE A 195 5.31 -25.40 1.26
N LEU A 196 4.81 -26.16 0.27
CA LEU A 196 4.80 -27.63 0.34
C LEU A 196 6.20 -28.20 0.49
N LYS A 197 7.15 -27.74 -0.32
CA LYS A 197 8.57 -28.17 -0.24
C LYS A 197 9.19 -27.86 1.13
N GLU A 198 8.96 -26.67 1.66
CA GLU A 198 9.45 -26.23 2.97
C GLU A 198 8.82 -27.02 4.13
N ALA A 199 7.59 -27.52 3.94
CA ALA A 199 6.90 -28.42 4.86
C ALA A 199 7.26 -29.90 4.67
N ALA A 200 8.17 -30.24 3.73
CA ALA A 200 8.50 -31.61 3.31
C ALA A 200 7.29 -32.42 2.83
N LEU A 201 6.33 -31.76 2.18
CA LEU A 201 5.12 -32.36 1.60
C LEU A 201 5.26 -32.43 0.08
N SER A 202 4.87 -33.57 -0.51
CA SER A 202 4.86 -33.76 -1.96
C SER A 202 3.56 -33.29 -2.63
N ALA A 203 2.49 -33.13 -1.83
CA ALA A 203 1.17 -32.68 -2.26
C ALA A 203 0.42 -32.07 -1.07
N PRO A 204 -0.66 -31.29 -1.30
CA PRO A 204 -1.52 -30.85 -0.22
C PRO A 204 -2.08 -32.05 0.57
N PRO A 205 -2.14 -31.97 1.91
CA PRO A 205 -2.68 -33.04 2.76
C PRO A 205 -4.11 -33.44 2.40
N ALA A 206 -4.43 -34.72 2.57
CA ALA A 206 -5.72 -35.28 2.15
C ALA A 206 -6.91 -34.79 2.99
N THR A 207 -6.70 -34.40 4.24
CA THR A 207 -7.74 -33.86 5.12
C THR A 207 -7.50 -32.40 5.47
N PHE A 208 -8.58 -31.67 5.70
CA PHE A 208 -8.51 -30.27 6.07
C PHE A 208 -7.74 -30.03 7.38
N ASP A 209 -7.96 -30.89 8.37
CA ASP A 209 -7.22 -30.83 9.64
C ASP A 209 -5.70 -31.00 9.44
N GLN A 210 -5.29 -31.93 8.59
CA GLN A 210 -3.90 -32.10 8.21
C GLN A 210 -3.36 -30.89 7.43
N TYR A 211 -4.17 -30.31 6.52
CA TYR A 211 -3.79 -29.11 5.79
C TYR A 211 -3.45 -27.97 6.77
N LEU A 212 -4.30 -27.72 7.76
CA LEU A 212 -4.06 -26.70 8.78
C LEU A 212 -2.81 -27.02 9.61
N LYS A 213 -2.65 -28.26 10.11
CA LYS A 213 -1.60 -28.64 11.05
C LYS A 213 -0.23 -28.90 10.40
N GLN A 214 -0.19 -29.35 9.15
CA GLN A 214 1.07 -29.74 8.49
C GLN A 214 1.57 -28.66 7.51
N LEU A 215 0.70 -27.77 7.02
CA LEU A 215 1.08 -26.74 6.06
C LEU A 215 0.83 -25.33 6.59
N VAL A 216 -0.41 -24.95 6.91
CA VAL A 216 -0.77 -23.55 7.22
C VAL A 216 -0.03 -23.08 8.48
N THR A 217 -0.32 -23.68 9.64
CA THR A 217 0.29 -23.27 10.92
C THR A 217 1.82 -23.35 10.88
N PRO A 218 2.46 -24.44 10.40
CA PRO A 218 3.93 -24.50 10.34
C PRO A 218 4.55 -23.46 9.38
N THR A 219 3.86 -23.06 8.31
CA THR A 219 4.35 -22.00 7.42
C THR A 219 4.38 -20.68 8.14
N LEU A 220 3.30 -20.28 8.82
CA LEU A 220 3.24 -19.04 9.60
C LEU A 220 4.26 -19.02 10.75
N GLU A 221 4.47 -20.16 11.42
CA GLU A 221 5.49 -20.29 12.48
C GLU A 221 6.92 -20.17 11.94
N ARG A 222 7.21 -20.72 10.75
CA ARG A 222 8.48 -20.50 10.05
C ARG A 222 8.69 -19.05 9.68
N HIS A 223 7.67 -18.37 9.10
CA HIS A 223 7.73 -16.96 8.78
C HIS A 223 8.05 -16.13 10.04
N LYS A 224 7.31 -16.38 11.14
CA LYS A 224 7.57 -15.71 12.42
C LYS A 224 8.99 -15.95 12.92
N SER A 225 9.46 -17.20 12.89
CA SER A 225 10.80 -17.57 13.34
C SER A 225 11.91 -16.96 12.48
N ALA A 226 11.64 -16.74 11.19
CA ALA A 226 12.52 -16.04 10.26
C ALA A 226 12.43 -14.49 10.36
N GLY A 227 11.65 -13.97 11.31
CA GLY A 227 11.59 -12.55 11.60
C GLY A 227 10.46 -11.78 10.90
N ALA A 228 9.47 -12.47 10.31
CA ALA A 228 8.30 -11.82 9.75
C ALA A 228 7.53 -11.04 10.82
N VAL A 229 7.07 -9.84 10.48
CA VAL A 229 6.30 -8.94 11.35
C VAL A 229 4.81 -8.91 11.00
N ALA A 230 4.48 -9.32 9.78
CA ALA A 230 3.11 -9.42 9.26
C ALA A 230 3.04 -10.48 8.17
N GLU A 231 1.83 -10.88 7.79
CA GLU A 231 1.53 -11.66 6.58
C GLU A 231 0.77 -10.76 5.59
N LYS A 232 1.19 -10.74 4.33
CA LYS A 232 0.55 -9.95 3.27
C LYS A 232 -0.42 -10.78 2.47
N PHE A 233 -1.56 -10.18 2.15
CA PHE A 233 -2.57 -10.70 1.25
C PHE A 233 -2.82 -9.75 0.07
N GLU A 234 -2.71 -10.30 -1.14
CA GLU A 234 -3.12 -9.70 -2.42
C GLU A 234 -4.52 -10.16 -2.83
N VAL A 235 -5.24 -10.76 -1.93
CA VAL A 235 -6.52 -11.44 -2.15
C VAL A 235 -7.57 -10.60 -2.89
N ALA A 236 -7.48 -9.26 -2.84
CA ALA A 236 -8.35 -8.37 -3.60
C ALA A 236 -8.24 -8.54 -5.14
N TYR A 237 -7.11 -9.02 -5.63
CA TYR A 237 -6.91 -9.38 -7.05
C TYR A 237 -7.56 -10.70 -7.41
N LEU A 238 -7.67 -11.61 -6.44
CA LEU A 238 -8.07 -13.00 -6.64
C LEU A 238 -9.56 -13.21 -6.38
N ARG A 239 -10.15 -12.44 -5.46
CA ARG A 239 -11.57 -12.54 -5.06
C ARG A 239 -12.02 -11.30 -4.28
N SER A 240 -13.33 -11.21 -4.03
CA SER A 240 -13.92 -10.17 -3.17
C SER A 240 -13.60 -10.40 -1.68
N PHE A 241 -13.61 -9.31 -0.89
CA PHE A 241 -13.39 -9.26 0.55
C PHE A 241 -14.56 -9.78 1.42
N ASP A 242 -15.62 -10.26 0.85
CA ASP A 242 -16.80 -10.76 1.56
C ASP A 242 -16.56 -12.12 2.24
N PHE A 243 -15.66 -12.16 3.20
CA PHE A 243 -15.34 -13.35 4.00
C PHE A 243 -16.47 -13.69 4.98
N THR A 244 -17.18 -14.80 4.75
CA THR A 244 -18.19 -15.35 5.64
C THR A 244 -17.54 -16.13 6.80
N ASP A 245 -18.36 -16.72 7.68
CA ASP A 245 -17.92 -17.57 8.80
C ASP A 245 -18.56 -18.96 8.70
N PRO A 246 -18.09 -19.82 7.77
CA PRO A 246 -18.68 -21.12 7.57
C PRO A 246 -18.34 -22.07 8.73
N PRO A 247 -19.27 -23.02 9.06
CA PRO A 247 -19.00 -24.06 10.05
C PRO A 247 -17.84 -24.96 9.60
N ARG A 248 -16.91 -25.25 10.54
CA ARG A 248 -15.74 -26.09 10.26
C ARG A 248 -16.11 -27.45 9.64
N ALA A 249 -17.15 -28.11 10.14
CA ALA A 249 -17.58 -29.41 9.63
C ALA A 249 -17.99 -29.37 8.15
N GLU A 250 -18.63 -28.29 7.70
CA GLU A 250 -18.97 -28.08 6.30
C GLU A 250 -17.71 -27.92 5.44
N VAL A 251 -16.77 -27.11 5.88
CA VAL A 251 -15.49 -26.88 5.18
C VAL A 251 -14.67 -28.18 5.08
N GLU A 252 -14.64 -29.00 6.14
CA GLU A 252 -13.98 -30.31 6.14
C GLU A 252 -14.58 -31.24 5.09
N GLN A 253 -15.90 -31.27 4.95
CA GLN A 253 -16.58 -32.07 3.93
C GLN A 253 -16.27 -31.59 2.51
N ILE A 254 -16.31 -30.27 2.29
CA ILE A 254 -15.97 -29.68 0.99
C ILE A 254 -14.51 -30.00 0.63
N TYR A 255 -13.58 -29.78 1.56
CA TYR A 255 -12.16 -30.06 1.34
C TYR A 255 -11.93 -31.54 1.01
N ALA A 256 -12.47 -32.46 1.81
CA ALA A 256 -12.31 -33.92 1.61
C ALA A 256 -12.85 -34.38 0.25
N ARG A 257 -13.92 -33.76 -0.23
CA ARG A 257 -14.52 -34.09 -1.55
C ARG A 257 -13.57 -33.77 -2.71
N TRP A 258 -12.77 -32.67 -2.60
CA TRP A 258 -12.00 -32.15 -3.71
C TRP A 258 -10.47 -32.27 -3.54
N ALA A 259 -9.98 -32.63 -2.35
CA ALA A 259 -8.55 -32.78 -2.08
C ALA A 259 -7.86 -33.85 -2.92
N ALA A 260 -8.60 -34.88 -3.31
CA ALA A 260 -8.10 -35.96 -4.19
C ALA A 260 -8.06 -35.57 -5.68
N GLY A 261 -8.54 -34.37 -6.03
CA GLY A 261 -8.63 -33.85 -7.40
C GLY A 261 -10.06 -33.53 -7.84
N GLY A 262 -10.19 -32.96 -9.03
CA GLY A 262 -11.44 -32.46 -9.57
C GLY A 262 -11.60 -30.95 -9.33
N ARG A 263 -12.64 -30.37 -9.93
CA ARG A 263 -12.90 -28.92 -9.87
C ARG A 263 -13.99 -28.62 -8.85
N PRO A 264 -13.68 -27.92 -7.75
CA PRO A 264 -14.69 -27.51 -6.80
C PRO A 264 -15.63 -26.48 -7.42
N ASP A 265 -16.92 -26.56 -7.11
CA ASP A 265 -17.82 -25.46 -7.48
C ASP A 265 -17.41 -24.16 -6.74
N PRO A 266 -17.54 -22.99 -7.39
CA PRO A 266 -17.03 -21.73 -6.84
C PRO A 266 -17.64 -21.34 -5.49
N ALA A 267 -18.91 -21.65 -5.26
CA ALA A 267 -19.59 -21.28 -4.01
C ALA A 267 -19.07 -22.10 -2.83
N SER A 268 -18.97 -23.42 -2.98
CA SER A 268 -18.37 -24.29 -1.95
C SER A 268 -16.89 -23.95 -1.72
N TYR A 269 -16.13 -23.70 -2.79
CA TYR A 269 -14.72 -23.37 -2.64
C TYR A 269 -14.50 -22.02 -1.93
N LYS A 270 -15.40 -21.06 -2.13
CA LYS A 270 -15.40 -19.81 -1.38
C LYS A 270 -15.46 -20.04 0.13
N LEU A 271 -16.29 -20.99 0.61
CA LEU A 271 -16.38 -21.29 2.04
C LEU A 271 -15.04 -21.81 2.61
N VAL A 272 -14.31 -22.62 1.85
CA VAL A 272 -12.97 -23.08 2.26
C VAL A 272 -12.01 -21.89 2.40
N GLN A 273 -12.00 -20.97 1.43
CA GLN A 273 -11.17 -19.76 1.46
C GLN A 273 -11.56 -18.85 2.62
N ASP A 274 -12.86 -18.66 2.86
CA ASP A 274 -13.38 -17.81 3.96
C ASP A 274 -12.90 -18.33 5.33
N PHE A 275 -13.00 -19.65 5.54
CA PHE A 275 -12.51 -20.27 6.77
C PHE A 275 -10.99 -20.15 6.91
N LEU A 276 -10.25 -20.41 5.85
CA LEU A 276 -8.78 -20.34 5.85
C LEU A 276 -8.29 -18.94 6.16
N PHE A 277 -8.90 -17.89 5.58
CA PHE A 277 -8.55 -16.52 5.89
C PHE A 277 -8.73 -16.22 7.38
N ARG A 278 -9.88 -16.57 7.97
CA ARG A 278 -10.13 -16.38 9.40
C ARG A 278 -9.15 -17.16 10.27
N TYR A 279 -8.85 -18.41 9.89
CA TYR A 279 -7.88 -19.24 10.58
C TYR A 279 -6.47 -18.63 10.55
N ILE A 280 -5.99 -18.22 9.38
CA ILE A 280 -4.70 -17.57 9.23
C ILE A 280 -4.63 -16.26 10.02
N ALA A 281 -5.69 -15.46 9.98
CA ALA A 281 -5.76 -14.23 10.76
C ALA A 281 -5.70 -14.51 12.29
N MET A 282 -6.36 -15.55 12.80
CA MET A 282 -6.25 -15.96 14.20
C MET A 282 -4.82 -16.42 14.55
N GLU A 283 -4.18 -17.19 13.68
CA GLU A 283 -2.80 -17.64 13.86
C GLU A 283 -1.81 -16.47 13.85
N CYS A 284 -2.00 -15.48 12.96
CA CYS A 284 -1.22 -14.24 12.97
C CYS A 284 -1.35 -13.54 14.33
N GLY A 285 -2.56 -13.41 14.86
CA GLY A 285 -2.79 -12.85 16.19
C GLY A 285 -2.13 -13.66 17.32
N ARG A 286 -2.14 -15.01 17.23
CA ARG A 286 -1.44 -15.90 18.17
C ARG A 286 0.08 -15.70 18.15
N LEU A 287 0.63 -15.50 16.94
CA LEU A 287 2.08 -15.32 16.72
C LEU A 287 2.54 -13.88 16.93
N GLY A 288 1.62 -12.92 17.18
CA GLY A 288 1.93 -11.50 17.29
C GLY A 288 2.43 -10.89 15.97
N MET A 289 1.86 -11.34 14.86
CA MET A 289 2.04 -10.77 13.54
C MET A 289 0.78 -10.00 13.13
N ALA A 290 0.94 -8.92 12.35
CA ALA A 290 -0.18 -8.24 11.73
C ALA A 290 -0.64 -8.97 10.45
N VAL A 291 -1.84 -8.63 9.97
CA VAL A 291 -2.35 -9.02 8.65
C VAL A 291 -2.39 -7.77 7.78
N HIS A 292 -1.62 -7.76 6.69
CA HIS A 292 -1.61 -6.71 5.69
C HIS A 292 -2.55 -7.10 4.55
N LEU A 293 -3.44 -6.19 4.16
CA LEU A 293 -4.40 -6.39 3.08
C LEU A 293 -4.26 -5.27 2.05
N HIS A 294 -4.04 -5.64 0.79
CA HIS A 294 -4.15 -4.71 -0.32
C HIS A 294 -5.59 -4.20 -0.43
N THR A 295 -5.82 -2.87 -0.34
CA THR A 295 -7.16 -2.27 -0.36
C THR A 295 -7.31 -1.07 -1.30
N PHE A 296 -6.37 -0.88 -2.21
CA PHE A 296 -6.38 0.16 -3.24
C PHE A 296 -6.99 -0.37 -4.54
N GLY A 297 -7.36 0.51 -5.48
CA GLY A 297 -7.57 0.09 -6.86
C GLY A 297 -6.28 -0.56 -7.37
N GLY A 298 -6.35 -1.80 -7.81
CA GLY A 298 -5.17 -2.60 -8.15
C GLY A 298 -4.62 -2.34 -9.53
N PHE A 299 -3.57 -3.05 -9.87
CA PHE A 299 -3.04 -3.14 -11.22
C PHE A 299 -3.84 -4.13 -12.07
N GLY A 300 -3.77 -3.96 -13.40
CA GLY A 300 -4.46 -4.80 -14.37
C GLY A 300 -5.86 -4.32 -14.73
N GLY A 301 -6.29 -4.64 -15.95
CA GLY A 301 -7.55 -4.16 -16.52
C GLY A 301 -8.81 -4.80 -15.90
N TYR A 302 -8.65 -5.87 -15.12
CA TYR A 302 -9.76 -6.66 -14.58
C TYR A 302 -9.90 -6.59 -13.06
N TYR A 303 -9.21 -5.68 -12.39
CA TYR A 303 -9.35 -5.50 -10.94
C TYR A 303 -10.78 -5.09 -10.56
N SER A 304 -11.36 -5.78 -9.57
CA SER A 304 -12.71 -5.49 -9.08
C SER A 304 -12.68 -4.43 -7.96
N ILE A 305 -12.94 -3.17 -8.29
CA ILE A 305 -12.97 -2.08 -7.30
C ILE A 305 -14.00 -2.35 -6.19
N ASN A 306 -15.20 -2.80 -6.55
CA ASN A 306 -16.23 -3.13 -5.57
C ASN A 306 -15.88 -4.36 -4.74
N GLY A 307 -15.23 -5.37 -5.34
CA GLY A 307 -14.73 -6.55 -4.62
C GLY A 307 -13.62 -6.20 -3.61
N GLY A 308 -12.81 -5.19 -3.90
CA GLY A 308 -11.78 -4.65 -3.02
C GLY A 308 -12.28 -3.59 -2.03
N ASN A 309 -13.59 -3.36 -1.92
CA ASN A 309 -14.17 -2.40 -0.96
C ASN A 309 -13.87 -2.84 0.49
N PRO A 310 -13.12 -2.05 1.27
CA PRO A 310 -12.72 -2.43 2.64
C PRO A 310 -13.88 -2.60 3.61
N LEU A 311 -15.05 -2.01 3.33
CA LEU A 311 -16.25 -2.23 4.16
C LEU A 311 -16.71 -3.69 4.17
N LEU A 312 -16.41 -4.47 3.14
CA LEU A 312 -16.71 -5.90 3.10
C LEU A 312 -15.93 -6.70 4.17
N LEU A 313 -14.86 -6.12 4.73
CA LEU A 313 -14.07 -6.72 5.82
C LEU A 313 -14.67 -6.46 7.21
N GLU A 314 -15.67 -5.58 7.36
CA GLU A 314 -16.20 -5.22 8.66
C GLU A 314 -16.65 -6.42 9.52
N PRO A 315 -17.28 -7.48 8.97
CA PRO A 315 -17.62 -8.68 9.74
C PRO A 315 -16.40 -9.38 10.39
N LEU A 316 -15.22 -9.29 9.78
CA LEU A 316 -13.96 -9.79 10.36
C LEU A 316 -13.54 -8.93 11.56
N PHE A 317 -13.60 -7.61 11.42
CA PHE A 317 -13.18 -6.68 12.47
C PHE A 317 -14.13 -6.71 13.69
N ASN A 318 -15.36 -7.15 13.50
CA ASN A 318 -16.36 -7.34 14.55
C ASN A 318 -16.29 -8.73 15.20
N ASP A 319 -15.48 -9.67 14.66
CA ASP A 319 -15.34 -11.02 15.22
C ASP A 319 -14.49 -10.99 16.50
N PRO A 320 -15.04 -11.37 17.68
CA PRO A 320 -14.27 -11.36 18.92
C PRO A 320 -13.10 -12.35 18.93
N ARG A 321 -13.10 -13.38 18.09
CA ARG A 321 -11.98 -14.34 17.95
C ARG A 321 -10.75 -13.69 17.35
N LEU A 322 -10.92 -12.61 16.56
CA LEU A 322 -9.86 -11.87 15.87
C LEU A 322 -9.34 -10.66 16.66
N ARG A 323 -9.73 -10.49 17.92
CA ARG A 323 -9.32 -9.34 18.77
C ARG A 323 -7.84 -9.26 19.08
N LYS A 324 -7.07 -10.30 18.84
CA LYS A 324 -5.61 -10.31 18.99
C LYS A 324 -4.87 -10.01 17.69
N THR A 325 -5.58 -9.93 16.57
CA THR A 325 -5.01 -9.71 15.23
C THR A 325 -5.16 -8.26 14.84
N ASN A 326 -4.05 -7.60 14.55
CA ASN A 326 -4.07 -6.27 13.96
C ASN A 326 -4.15 -6.40 12.43
N PHE A 327 -5.08 -5.68 11.82
CA PHE A 327 -5.25 -5.60 10.38
C PHE A 327 -4.74 -4.26 9.89
N VAL A 328 -3.86 -4.27 8.91
CA VAL A 328 -3.35 -3.07 8.26
C VAL A 328 -3.91 -3.03 6.84
N LEU A 329 -4.80 -2.08 6.59
CA LEU A 329 -5.41 -1.86 5.30
C LEU A 329 -4.47 -0.97 4.49
N LEU A 330 -3.70 -1.61 3.61
CA LEU A 330 -2.68 -0.95 2.81
C LEU A 330 -3.32 -0.01 1.80
N HIS A 331 -2.61 1.05 1.47
CA HIS A 331 -3.01 2.04 0.45
C HIS A 331 -4.27 2.82 0.81
N GLY A 332 -4.68 2.82 2.10
CA GLY A 332 -5.78 3.64 2.63
C GLY A 332 -7.14 3.42 1.98
N GLY A 333 -7.35 2.28 1.31
CA GLY A 333 -8.65 1.91 0.77
C GLY A 333 -9.17 2.74 -0.39
N TRP A 334 -8.33 3.54 -1.07
CA TRP A 334 -8.81 4.34 -2.19
C TRP A 334 -9.58 3.48 -3.22
N PRO A 335 -10.77 3.91 -3.71
CA PRO A 335 -11.39 5.24 -3.53
C PRO A 335 -12.26 5.41 -2.25
N PHE A 336 -12.34 4.43 -1.36
CA PHE A 336 -13.21 4.41 -0.17
C PHE A 336 -12.55 5.08 1.05
N VAL A 337 -11.88 6.21 0.85
CA VAL A 337 -11.03 6.87 1.87
C VAL A 337 -11.80 7.40 3.08
N ARG A 338 -13.07 7.79 2.92
CA ARG A 338 -13.93 8.24 4.02
C ARG A 338 -14.46 7.07 4.84
N GLU A 339 -14.90 6.03 4.16
CA GLU A 339 -15.31 4.76 4.76
C GLU A 339 -14.14 4.14 5.54
N MET A 340 -12.92 4.29 5.03
CA MET A 340 -11.70 3.91 5.73
C MET A 340 -11.59 4.63 7.08
N GLY A 341 -11.82 5.95 7.14
CA GLY A 341 -11.84 6.71 8.41
C GLY A 341 -12.77 6.11 9.45
N ALA A 342 -13.95 5.61 9.03
CA ALA A 342 -14.88 4.92 9.93
C ALA A 342 -14.34 3.55 10.39
N LEU A 343 -13.72 2.78 9.50
CA LEU A 343 -13.12 1.48 9.84
C LEU A 343 -11.94 1.61 10.81
N LEU A 344 -11.17 2.68 10.73
CA LEU A 344 -10.05 2.95 11.64
C LEU A 344 -10.48 3.11 13.11
N GLN A 345 -11.75 3.38 13.40
CA GLN A 345 -12.28 3.38 14.76
C GLN A 345 -12.37 1.96 15.36
N LYS A 346 -12.28 0.89 14.55
CA LYS A 346 -12.19 -0.48 15.06
C LYS A 346 -10.85 -0.69 15.79
N PRO A 347 -10.81 -1.29 16.98
CA PRO A 347 -9.59 -1.35 17.81
C PRO A 347 -8.37 -1.95 17.15
N THR A 348 -8.58 -2.90 16.25
CA THR A 348 -7.52 -3.70 15.61
C THR A 348 -7.21 -3.29 14.17
N VAL A 349 -7.85 -2.22 13.66
CA VAL A 349 -7.69 -1.77 12.26
C VAL A 349 -6.75 -0.58 12.19
N TYR A 350 -5.83 -0.61 11.25
CA TYR A 350 -4.87 0.42 10.89
C TYR A 350 -4.93 0.64 9.38
N ALA A 351 -4.50 1.80 8.91
CA ALA A 351 -4.30 2.05 7.48
C ALA A 351 -2.97 2.73 7.25
N ASP A 352 -2.34 2.45 6.11
CA ASP A 352 -1.22 3.23 5.64
C ASP A 352 -1.58 4.06 4.40
N ILE A 353 -0.72 5.00 4.06
CA ILE A 353 -0.86 5.87 2.89
C ILE A 353 0.03 5.45 1.73
N SER A 354 0.53 4.22 1.74
CA SER A 354 1.33 3.67 0.64
C SER A 354 0.55 3.72 -0.68
N SER A 355 1.21 3.67 -1.80
CA SER A 355 0.65 3.95 -3.13
C SER A 355 0.05 5.35 -3.29
N GLN A 356 -0.85 5.79 -2.41
CA GLN A 356 -1.41 7.15 -2.44
C GLN A 356 -0.33 8.23 -2.29
N SER A 357 0.71 7.99 -1.50
CA SER A 357 1.87 8.89 -1.33
C SER A 357 2.65 9.12 -2.63
N LEU A 358 2.55 8.18 -3.60
CA LEU A 358 3.14 8.27 -4.93
C LEU A 358 2.12 8.79 -5.96
N THR A 359 0.91 8.25 -5.99
CA THR A 359 -0.07 8.44 -7.07
C THR A 359 -0.93 9.68 -6.90
N MET A 360 -1.12 10.17 -5.66
CA MET A 360 -1.93 11.34 -5.38
C MET A 360 -1.06 12.60 -5.22
N THR A 361 -1.63 13.76 -5.59
CA THR A 361 -0.96 15.01 -5.27
C THR A 361 -0.92 15.21 -3.76
N PRO A 362 0.12 15.89 -3.22
CA PRO A 362 0.18 16.18 -1.79
C PRO A 362 -1.06 16.92 -1.24
N HIS A 363 -1.69 17.77 -2.04
CA HIS A 363 -2.93 18.46 -1.65
C HIS A 363 -4.11 17.50 -1.50
N THR A 364 -4.27 16.59 -2.43
CA THR A 364 -5.35 15.58 -2.38
C THR A 364 -5.14 14.66 -1.18
N LEU A 365 -3.94 14.15 -0.99
CA LEU A 365 -3.62 13.27 0.14
C LEU A 365 -3.78 13.99 1.50
N ALA A 366 -3.44 15.29 1.59
CA ALA A 366 -3.58 16.06 2.82
C ALA A 366 -5.02 16.17 3.31
N GLN A 367 -6.01 16.15 2.42
CA GLN A 367 -7.43 16.28 2.77
C GLN A 367 -7.91 15.11 3.64
N TRP A 368 -7.68 13.88 3.20
CA TRP A 368 -8.10 12.72 4.00
C TRP A 368 -7.12 12.36 5.11
N LEU A 369 -5.84 12.72 5.00
CA LEU A 369 -4.94 12.65 6.15
C LEU A 369 -5.45 13.51 7.30
N ARG A 370 -5.87 14.76 7.03
CA ARG A 370 -6.47 15.63 8.04
C ARG A 370 -7.69 14.96 8.67
N GLU A 371 -8.64 14.48 7.86
CA GLU A 371 -9.87 13.82 8.34
C GLU A 371 -9.54 12.63 9.26
N TRP A 372 -8.56 11.79 8.89
CA TRP A 372 -8.16 10.66 9.72
C TRP A 372 -7.43 11.06 11.00
N LEU A 373 -6.60 12.11 10.94
CA LEU A 373 -5.87 12.63 12.10
C LEU A 373 -6.79 13.31 13.13
N GLU A 374 -7.88 13.90 12.69
CA GLU A 374 -8.93 14.46 13.57
C GLU A 374 -9.63 13.34 14.36
N ILE A 375 -9.77 12.14 13.79
CA ILE A 375 -10.57 11.06 14.38
C ILE A 375 -9.70 10.05 15.13
N VAL A 376 -8.67 9.48 14.48
CA VAL A 376 -7.88 8.33 14.99
C VAL A 376 -6.40 8.40 14.59
N PRO A 377 -5.66 9.42 15.04
CA PRO A 377 -4.29 9.65 14.60
C PRO A 377 -3.32 8.49 14.89
N GLU A 378 -3.59 7.67 15.90
CA GLU A 378 -2.80 6.50 16.29
C GLU A 378 -2.95 5.30 15.33
N LYS A 379 -3.86 5.38 14.36
CA LYS A 379 -4.15 4.32 13.41
C LYS A 379 -3.55 4.54 12.01
N VAL A 380 -2.98 5.73 11.77
CA VAL A 380 -2.46 6.14 10.46
C VAL A 380 -0.96 5.84 10.37
N LEU A 381 -0.55 5.12 9.34
CA LEU A 381 0.83 4.69 9.11
C LEU A 381 1.37 5.34 7.82
N PHE A 382 2.67 5.57 7.78
CA PHE A 382 3.38 5.96 6.57
C PHE A 382 3.78 4.73 5.78
N GLY A 383 3.63 4.76 4.45
CA GLY A 383 4.10 3.76 3.51
C GLY A 383 4.38 4.38 2.15
N THR A 384 5.25 3.76 1.35
CA THR A 384 5.62 4.23 0.02
C THR A 384 5.01 3.41 -1.11
N ASP A 385 4.87 2.12 -0.93
CA ASP A 385 4.59 1.16 -2.01
C ASP A 385 5.66 1.22 -3.12
N ALA A 386 6.91 1.43 -2.71
CA ALA A 386 8.02 1.54 -3.64
C ALA A 386 8.22 0.22 -4.40
N TYR A 387 8.02 0.27 -5.71
CA TYR A 387 8.01 -0.85 -6.64
C TYR A 387 8.77 -0.47 -7.92
N PRO A 388 9.38 -1.40 -8.66
CA PRO A 388 9.97 -1.11 -9.98
C PRO A 388 8.87 -1.04 -11.07
N PHE A 389 8.19 0.11 -11.18
CA PHE A 389 7.02 0.29 -12.06
C PHE A 389 7.36 0.33 -13.55
N SER A 390 8.50 0.95 -13.92
CA SER A 390 8.95 1.08 -15.30
C SER A 390 10.47 1.27 -15.36
N ASP A 391 10.99 1.33 -16.59
CA ASP A 391 12.42 1.63 -16.83
C ASP A 391 12.82 3.03 -16.30
N GLU A 392 11.88 3.98 -16.24
CA GLU A 392 12.09 5.34 -15.74
C GLU A 392 11.83 5.45 -14.24
N LEU A 393 10.89 4.65 -13.71
CA LEU A 393 10.42 4.68 -12.33
C LEU A 393 10.75 3.36 -11.64
N GLY A 394 11.99 3.18 -11.24
CA GLY A 394 12.43 2.06 -10.38
C GLY A 394 11.99 2.25 -8.93
N TRP A 395 12.16 1.20 -8.10
CA TRP A 395 11.81 1.28 -6.68
C TRP A 395 12.57 2.38 -5.91
N PRO A 396 13.84 2.75 -6.24
CA PRO A 396 14.50 3.87 -5.54
C PRO A 396 13.84 5.21 -5.82
N GLU A 397 13.46 5.46 -7.07
CA GLU A 397 12.74 6.68 -7.47
C GLU A 397 11.36 6.72 -6.81
N ALA A 398 10.63 5.60 -6.85
CA ALA A 398 9.31 5.48 -6.22
C ALA A 398 9.38 5.75 -4.70
N ALA A 399 10.35 5.17 -3.99
CA ALA A 399 10.58 5.42 -2.57
C ALA A 399 10.85 6.91 -2.28
N TRP A 400 11.71 7.54 -3.10
CA TRP A 400 12.07 8.94 -2.92
C TRP A 400 10.87 9.87 -3.18
N ILE A 401 10.13 9.65 -4.29
CA ILE A 401 8.96 10.48 -4.66
C ILE A 401 7.85 10.32 -3.64
N ALA A 402 7.50 9.09 -3.28
CA ALA A 402 6.43 8.79 -2.33
C ALA A 402 6.73 9.35 -0.94
N SER A 403 7.96 9.17 -0.43
CA SER A 403 8.35 9.75 0.87
C SER A 403 8.26 11.27 0.87
N ARG A 404 8.67 11.92 -0.22
CA ARG A 404 8.55 13.37 -0.38
C ARG A 404 7.08 13.82 -0.44
N GLY A 405 6.26 13.13 -1.24
CA GLY A 405 4.83 13.40 -1.38
C GLY A 405 4.08 13.28 -0.05
N ALA A 406 4.31 12.18 0.68
CA ALA A 406 3.72 11.96 1.99
C ALA A 406 4.09 13.03 3.02
N ARG A 407 5.38 13.42 3.10
CA ARG A 407 5.86 14.46 4.02
C ARG A 407 5.28 15.83 3.69
N GLN A 408 5.13 16.12 2.41
CA GLN A 408 4.49 17.35 1.96
C GLN A 408 2.99 17.35 2.30
N ALA A 409 2.28 16.25 2.04
CA ALA A 409 0.87 16.11 2.38
C ALA A 409 0.62 16.25 3.90
N LEU A 410 1.44 15.58 4.70
CA LEU A 410 1.37 15.68 6.17
C LEU A 410 1.65 17.10 6.63
N GLY A 411 2.65 17.77 6.06
CA GLY A 411 2.95 19.17 6.35
C GLY A 411 1.78 20.10 6.03
N ILE A 412 1.11 19.91 4.90
CA ILE A 412 -0.08 20.68 4.50
C ILE A 412 -1.22 20.46 5.51
N ALA A 413 -1.53 19.18 5.82
CA ALA A 413 -2.59 18.83 6.76
C ALA A 413 -2.37 19.46 8.15
N LEU A 414 -1.17 19.27 8.72
CA LEU A 414 -0.83 19.79 10.05
C LEU A 414 -0.75 21.31 10.11
N THR A 415 -0.31 21.97 9.03
CA THR A 415 -0.33 23.42 8.94
C THR A 415 -1.76 23.96 8.93
N GLY A 416 -2.66 23.33 8.13
CA GLY A 416 -4.07 23.72 8.11
C GLY A 416 -4.73 23.55 9.49
N MET A 417 -4.52 22.40 10.17
CA MET A 417 -5.06 22.18 11.51
C MET A 417 -4.52 23.19 12.55
N LEU A 418 -3.25 23.60 12.43
CA LEU A 418 -2.67 24.63 13.29
C LEU A 418 -3.25 26.02 13.02
N GLU A 419 -3.41 26.40 11.73
CA GLU A 419 -3.97 27.70 11.33
C GLU A 419 -5.46 27.82 11.70
N ASP A 420 -6.20 26.73 11.64
CA ASP A 420 -7.61 26.66 12.05
C ASP A 420 -7.79 26.61 13.60
N GLY A 421 -6.68 26.50 14.35
CA GLY A 421 -6.71 26.44 15.81
C GLY A 421 -7.17 25.12 16.40
N GLU A 422 -7.22 24.05 15.61
CA GLU A 422 -7.62 22.71 16.05
C GLU A 422 -6.54 22.02 16.89
N ILE A 423 -5.28 22.33 16.61
CA ILE A 423 -4.11 21.81 17.34
C ILE A 423 -3.12 22.94 17.61
N ASP A 424 -2.30 22.77 18.63
CA ASP A 424 -1.11 23.59 18.84
C ASP A 424 0.12 23.00 18.11
N ARG A 425 1.21 23.73 18.10
CA ARG A 425 2.46 23.32 17.45
C ARG A 425 3.07 22.04 18.05
N ALA A 426 2.95 21.86 19.36
CA ALA A 426 3.47 20.67 20.04
C ALA A 426 2.70 19.43 19.58
N ARG A 427 1.39 19.55 19.45
CA ARG A 427 0.53 18.47 18.94
C ARG A 427 0.83 18.20 17.45
N ALA A 428 1.07 19.22 16.62
CA ALA A 428 1.50 19.02 15.23
C ALA A 428 2.79 18.19 15.12
N TYR A 429 3.78 18.47 15.99
CA TYR A 429 5.01 17.68 16.03
C TYR A 429 4.79 16.25 16.51
N GLU A 430 3.90 16.05 17.47
CA GLU A 430 3.52 14.72 17.95
C GLU A 430 2.85 13.90 16.83
N LEU A 431 1.84 14.46 16.16
CA LEU A 431 1.13 13.82 15.05
C LEU A 431 2.10 13.45 13.90
N ALA A 432 3.05 14.34 13.57
CA ALA A 432 4.07 14.04 12.58
C ALA A 432 4.91 12.81 12.95
N ARG A 433 5.33 12.72 14.23
CA ARG A 433 6.08 11.55 14.71
C ARG A 433 5.22 10.28 14.73
N MET A 434 3.94 10.39 15.11
CA MET A 434 3.01 9.26 15.12
C MET A 434 2.89 8.65 13.73
N VAL A 435 2.52 9.43 12.73
CA VAL A 435 2.31 8.95 11.35
C VAL A 435 3.60 8.39 10.74
N LEU A 436 4.70 9.13 10.82
CA LEU A 436 5.93 8.74 10.14
C LEU A 436 6.68 7.60 10.84
N ARG A 437 6.44 7.37 12.14
CA ARG A 437 7.23 6.39 12.89
C ARG A 437 6.52 5.74 14.09
N GLY A 438 5.95 6.54 14.99
CA GLY A 438 5.54 6.09 16.30
C GLY A 438 4.44 5.03 16.26
N ASN A 439 3.46 5.18 15.37
CA ASN A 439 2.37 4.21 15.23
C ASN A 439 2.89 2.85 14.77
N ALA A 440 3.79 2.82 13.77
CA ALA A 440 4.43 1.57 13.33
C ALA A 440 5.28 0.93 14.44
N GLN A 441 6.06 1.72 15.19
CA GLN A 441 6.82 1.20 16.33
C GLN A 441 5.92 0.54 17.38
N SER A 442 4.79 1.16 17.70
CA SER A 442 3.81 0.63 18.66
C SER A 442 3.13 -0.64 18.16
N LEU A 443 2.79 -0.67 16.86
CA LEU A 443 2.10 -1.80 16.24
C LEU A 443 2.99 -3.03 16.16
N TYR A 444 4.23 -2.90 15.66
CA TYR A 444 5.14 -4.02 15.42
C TYR A 444 6.11 -4.30 16.57
N LYS A 445 6.19 -3.41 17.57
CA LYS A 445 7.02 -3.56 18.78
C LYS A 445 8.52 -3.69 18.49
N PHE A 446 9.06 -2.82 17.60
CA PHE A 446 10.50 -2.76 17.30
C PHE A 446 11.09 -1.34 17.28
#